data_f241ffe0a5da7d7103f983faaff87432
#
_entry.id   f241ffe0a5da7d7103f983faaff87432
#
_cell.length_a   1.000
_cell.length_b   1.000
_cell.length_c   1.000
_cell.angle_alpha   90.00
_cell.angle_beta   90.00
_cell.angle_gamma   90.00
#
_symmetry.space_group_name_H-M   'P 1'
#
loop_
_entity.id
_entity.type
_entity.pdbx_description
1 polymer ?
#
loop_
_entity_poly.entity_id
_entity_poly.type
_entity_poly.pdbx_seq_one_letter_code
_entity_poly.pdbx_strand_id
1 'polypeptide(L)'
;DCGLNPGAATIWWRPVVEYTDFDAEKPDPTVTPTIEPTATPEATATPEPDTERKTVFKKVDAFNECGGKQGKDGWYFMYKDSKGAYIDMTWTDNHFKGLDGGNINEHFIVPGYDAPAVIGWEAPYTGTVTLTAQDNTVYRDGPYPTGEDVIATMKLNNEILTDDNGKETRWVFDNTCYNGSGNQSYTVTNLHINKGDMIYHEVDCGTNNTGAGIYWKPVITYTEIEQEFDP
;
A
#
# COMPACT_ATOMS: atom_id res chain seq x y z
N ASP A 1 -25.93 18.98 40.42
CA ASP A 1 -26.34 19.19 39.05
C ASP A 1 -25.49 18.33 38.12
N CYS A 2 -26.11 17.27 37.66
CA CYS A 2 -25.43 16.26 36.85
C CYS A 2 -25.29 16.73 35.40
N GLY A 3 -24.09 17.10 34.99
CA GLY A 3 -23.76 17.34 33.60
C GLY A 3 -23.86 16.04 32.82
N LEU A 4 -24.86 15.93 31.98
CA LEU A 4 -25.00 14.84 31.01
C LEU A 4 -23.91 14.96 29.96
N ASN A 5 -23.06 13.97 29.91
CA ASN A 5 -22.08 13.78 28.86
C ASN A 5 -22.80 13.25 27.61
N PRO A 6 -22.94 14.02 26.51
CA PRO A 6 -23.52 13.48 25.29
C PRO A 6 -22.51 12.56 24.65
N GLY A 7 -22.81 11.26 24.65
CA GLY A 7 -22.03 10.27 23.95
C GLY A 7 -21.83 10.66 22.49
N ALA A 8 -20.58 10.74 22.08
CA ALA A 8 -20.22 10.92 20.68
C ALA A 8 -20.69 9.72 19.86
N ALA A 9 -21.76 9.92 19.08
CA ALA A 9 -22.20 8.95 18.11
C ALA A 9 -21.19 8.97 16.95
N THR A 10 -20.42 7.92 16.81
CA THR A 10 -19.54 7.74 15.66
C THR A 10 -20.40 7.39 14.46
N ILE A 11 -20.53 8.31 13.52
CA ILE A 11 -21.23 8.06 12.26
C ILE A 11 -20.24 7.41 11.31
N TRP A 12 -20.46 6.13 11.03
CA TRP A 12 -19.74 5.41 9.98
C TRP A 12 -20.35 5.75 8.63
N TRP A 13 -19.65 6.54 7.82
CA TRP A 13 -19.99 6.72 6.43
C TRP A 13 -19.35 5.59 5.62
N ARG A 14 -20.18 4.76 5.00
CA ARG A 14 -19.75 3.83 3.94
C ARG A 14 -20.26 4.39 2.62
N PRO A 15 -19.44 5.05 1.81
CA PRO A 15 -19.87 5.43 0.47
C PRO A 15 -20.01 4.16 -0.36
N VAL A 16 -21.22 3.92 -0.83
CA VAL A 16 -21.52 2.92 -1.87
C VAL A 16 -21.35 3.64 -3.20
N VAL A 17 -20.39 3.23 -4.00
CA VAL A 17 -20.25 3.69 -5.38
C VAL A 17 -20.99 2.71 -6.26
N GLU A 18 -22.17 3.10 -6.76
CA GLU A 18 -22.88 2.36 -7.79
C GLU A 18 -22.29 2.69 -9.16
N TYR A 19 -21.87 1.67 -9.87
CA TYR A 19 -21.43 1.80 -11.26
C TYR A 19 -22.65 1.62 -12.16
N THR A 20 -22.95 2.64 -12.96
CA THR A 20 -23.84 2.47 -14.11
C THR A 20 -23.02 2.03 -15.31
N ASP A 21 -23.37 0.87 -15.86
CA ASP A 21 -22.81 0.40 -17.14
C ASP A 21 -23.16 1.42 -18.23
N PHE A 22 -22.15 2.02 -18.83
CA PHE A 22 -22.34 2.76 -20.07
C PHE A 22 -22.36 1.77 -21.22
N ASP A 23 -23.54 1.55 -21.77
CA ASP A 23 -23.69 0.85 -23.05
C ASP A 23 -22.99 1.67 -24.13
N ALA A 24 -21.88 1.14 -24.64
CA ALA A 24 -21.24 1.68 -25.83
C ALA A 24 -22.17 1.42 -27.04
N GLU A 25 -22.68 2.46 -27.63
CA GLU A 25 -23.46 2.40 -28.86
C GLU A 25 -22.69 1.65 -29.96
N LYS A 26 -23.30 0.58 -30.43
CA LYS A 26 -22.83 -0.22 -31.56
C LYS A 26 -22.94 0.60 -32.84
N PRO A 27 -21.87 0.79 -33.64
CA PRO A 27 -21.96 1.52 -34.89
C PRO A 27 -22.74 0.74 -35.94
N ASP A 28 -23.58 1.47 -36.62
CA ASP A 28 -24.49 1.02 -37.71
C ASP A 28 -23.66 0.62 -38.96
N PRO A 29 -23.85 -0.58 -39.53
CA PRO A 29 -23.16 -1.00 -40.73
C PRO A 29 -23.97 -0.69 -41.98
N THR A 30 -23.72 0.45 -42.64
CA THR A 30 -24.12 0.55 -44.06
C THR A 30 -23.45 1.74 -44.75
N VAL A 31 -22.31 1.56 -45.38
CA VAL A 31 -21.99 2.15 -46.71
C VAL A 31 -20.96 1.26 -47.38
N THR A 32 -21.34 0.68 -48.50
CA THR A 32 -20.43 -0.05 -49.38
C THR A 32 -19.67 0.98 -50.26
N PRO A 33 -18.35 1.09 -50.20
CA PRO A 33 -17.63 1.89 -51.18
C PRO A 33 -17.19 1.06 -52.38
N THR A 34 -17.45 1.63 -53.53
CA THR A 34 -16.99 1.22 -54.88
C THR A 34 -15.46 1.12 -54.91
N ILE A 35 -14.98 0.01 -55.45
CA ILE A 35 -13.53 -0.30 -55.56
C ILE A 35 -12.95 0.42 -56.80
N GLU A 36 -11.95 1.28 -56.59
CA GLU A 36 -11.06 1.77 -57.62
C GLU A 36 -9.70 1.06 -57.47
N PRO A 37 -9.01 0.57 -58.50
CA PRO A 37 -7.87 -0.30 -58.32
C PRO A 37 -6.53 0.46 -58.18
N THR A 38 -5.85 0.17 -57.11
CA THR A 38 -4.45 -0.21 -57.01
C THR A 38 -3.33 0.81 -57.02
N ALA A 39 -2.79 0.99 -55.84
CA ALA A 39 -1.35 1.20 -55.64
C ALA A 39 -0.79 -0.02 -54.88
N THR A 40 0.42 -0.48 -55.25
CA THR A 40 1.16 -1.60 -54.64
C THR A 40 1.34 -1.33 -53.14
N PRO A 41 1.04 -2.29 -52.22
CA PRO A 41 1.17 -2.03 -50.80
C PRO A 41 2.66 -1.90 -50.42
N GLU A 42 3.03 -0.74 -49.93
CA GLU A 42 4.22 -0.51 -49.15
C GLU A 42 4.11 -1.39 -47.89
N ALA A 43 5.21 -2.04 -47.50
CA ALA A 43 5.24 -2.97 -46.37
C ALA A 43 4.70 -2.28 -45.10
N THR A 44 3.48 -2.60 -44.76
CA THR A 44 2.82 -2.12 -43.52
C THR A 44 3.59 -2.67 -42.33
N ALA A 45 4.17 -1.78 -41.54
CA ALA A 45 4.71 -2.13 -40.23
C ALA A 45 3.63 -2.88 -39.48
N THR A 46 3.96 -4.08 -38.98
CA THR A 46 3.08 -4.86 -38.10
C THR A 46 2.67 -3.94 -36.95
N PRO A 47 1.38 -3.67 -36.73
CA PRO A 47 0.98 -2.87 -35.59
C PRO A 47 1.46 -3.57 -34.32
N GLU A 48 2.19 -2.83 -33.49
CA GLU A 48 2.47 -3.24 -32.12
C GLU A 48 1.12 -3.61 -31.46
N PRO A 49 1.05 -4.74 -30.72
CA PRO A 49 -0.22 -5.12 -30.10
C PRO A 49 -0.67 -3.97 -29.19
N ASP A 50 -1.85 -3.45 -29.48
CA ASP A 50 -2.51 -2.42 -28.70
C ASP A 50 -2.85 -3.06 -27.35
N THR A 51 -1.99 -2.85 -26.36
CA THR A 51 -2.24 -3.26 -24.98
C THR A 51 -3.38 -2.39 -24.48
N GLU A 52 -4.61 -2.89 -24.50
CA GLU A 52 -5.74 -2.21 -23.87
C GLU A 52 -5.43 -2.00 -22.38
N ARG A 53 -5.03 -0.78 -22.04
CA ARG A 53 -4.87 -0.36 -20.64
C ARG A 53 -6.24 -0.18 -20.03
N LYS A 54 -6.64 -1.12 -19.19
CA LYS A 54 -7.90 -1.03 -18.47
C LYS A 54 -7.66 -0.28 -17.16
N THR A 55 -8.27 0.89 -17.03
CA THR A 55 -8.29 1.62 -15.75
C THR A 55 -9.10 0.83 -14.73
N VAL A 56 -8.47 0.31 -13.70
CA VAL A 56 -9.12 -0.47 -12.65
C VAL A 56 -8.72 0.12 -11.30
N PHE A 57 -9.68 0.68 -10.60
CA PHE A 57 -9.47 1.11 -9.23
C PHE A 57 -9.65 -0.09 -8.29
N LYS A 58 -8.56 -0.77 -7.97
CA LYS A 58 -8.54 -1.80 -6.93
C LYS A 58 -7.81 -1.25 -5.71
N LYS A 59 -8.55 -1.01 -4.64
CA LYS A 59 -7.98 -0.63 -3.35
C LYS A 59 -7.68 -1.88 -2.52
N VAL A 60 -6.48 -1.95 -1.96
CA VAL A 60 -6.04 -3.02 -1.06
C VAL A 60 -5.61 -2.40 0.26
N ASP A 61 -6.17 -2.88 1.36
CA ASP A 61 -5.92 -2.38 2.72
C ASP A 61 -5.35 -3.51 3.56
N ALA A 62 -4.14 -3.31 4.11
CA ALA A 62 -3.40 -4.35 4.83
C ALA A 62 -4.20 -5.01 5.97
N PHE A 63 -5.00 -4.24 6.69
CA PHE A 63 -5.65 -4.73 7.91
C PHE A 63 -7.06 -5.25 7.69
N ASN A 64 -7.78 -4.75 6.69
CA ASN A 64 -9.11 -5.25 6.37
C ASN A 64 -9.06 -6.61 5.65
N GLU A 65 -7.95 -6.89 4.99
CA GLU A 65 -7.81 -8.04 4.09
C GLU A 65 -7.07 -9.23 4.74
N CYS A 66 -6.19 -8.99 5.74
CA CYS A 66 -5.27 -10.03 6.20
C CYS A 66 -5.95 -11.21 6.92
N GLY A 67 -7.01 -10.99 7.70
CA GLY A 67 -7.73 -12.05 8.41
C GLY A 67 -6.83 -13.08 9.12
N GLY A 68 -5.62 -12.69 9.53
CA GLY A 68 -4.63 -13.55 10.17
C GLY A 68 -3.88 -14.51 9.22
N LYS A 69 -3.93 -14.29 7.91
CA LYS A 69 -3.26 -15.16 6.92
C LYS A 69 -2.17 -14.40 6.18
N GLN A 70 -0.99 -15.01 6.09
CA GLN A 70 0.10 -14.55 5.22
C GLN A 70 -0.29 -14.69 3.74
N GLY A 71 0.15 -13.75 2.91
CA GLY A 71 -0.05 -13.76 1.46
C GLY A 71 -1.47 -13.48 0.98
N LYS A 72 -2.44 -13.27 1.89
CA LYS A 72 -3.79 -12.92 1.47
C LYS A 72 -3.81 -11.55 0.79
N ASP A 73 -4.34 -11.46 -0.41
CA ASP A 73 -4.36 -10.26 -1.25
C ASP A 73 -2.98 -9.60 -1.44
N GLY A 74 -1.92 -10.41 -1.39
CA GLY A 74 -0.52 -9.99 -1.51
C GLY A 74 0.11 -9.49 -0.21
N TRP A 75 -0.60 -9.47 0.92
CA TRP A 75 -0.06 -8.93 2.18
C TRP A 75 0.69 -9.97 3.00
N TYR A 76 1.90 -9.57 3.48
CA TYR A 76 2.78 -10.35 4.34
C TYR A 76 3.13 -9.54 5.58
N PHE A 77 3.14 -10.19 6.73
CA PHE A 77 3.49 -9.61 8.02
C PHE A 77 4.75 -10.30 8.52
N MET A 78 5.84 -9.58 8.52
CA MET A 78 7.18 -10.12 8.66
C MET A 78 7.98 -9.38 9.72
N TYR A 79 9.10 -9.96 10.10
CA TYR A 79 10.21 -9.25 10.75
C TYR A 79 11.47 -9.45 9.92
N LYS A 80 12.44 -8.56 10.11
CA LYS A 80 13.74 -8.65 9.46
C LYS A 80 14.75 -9.19 10.45
N ASP A 81 15.41 -10.29 10.13
CA ASP A 81 16.43 -10.88 10.98
C ASP A 81 17.76 -10.11 10.92
N SER A 82 18.71 -10.49 11.78
CA SER A 82 20.05 -9.88 11.86
C SER A 82 20.89 -10.04 10.58
N LYS A 83 20.47 -10.90 9.65
CA LYS A 83 21.11 -11.07 8.32
C LYS A 83 20.40 -10.25 7.24
N GLY A 84 19.32 -9.56 7.58
CA GLY A 84 18.51 -8.77 6.66
C GLY A 84 17.46 -9.58 5.89
N ALA A 85 17.21 -10.84 6.25
CA ALA A 85 16.17 -11.65 5.64
C ALA A 85 14.79 -11.33 6.23
N TYR A 86 13.77 -11.28 5.37
CA TYR A 86 12.38 -11.14 5.79
C TYR A 86 11.81 -12.50 6.16
N ILE A 87 11.31 -12.61 7.38
CA ILE A 87 10.78 -13.86 7.96
C ILE A 87 9.34 -13.64 8.36
N ASP A 88 8.45 -14.53 7.95
CA ASP A 88 7.03 -14.45 8.28
C ASP A 88 6.79 -14.50 9.79
N MET A 89 5.95 -13.58 10.29
CA MET A 89 5.43 -13.60 11.65
C MET A 89 4.33 -14.63 11.78
N THR A 90 4.12 -15.12 13.01
CA THR A 90 3.07 -16.09 13.34
C THR A 90 1.84 -15.37 13.87
N TRP A 91 0.65 -15.69 13.33
CA TRP A 91 -0.63 -15.20 13.85
C TRP A 91 -0.97 -15.84 15.18
N THR A 92 -1.14 -15.04 16.23
CA THR A 92 -1.48 -15.49 17.59
C THR A 92 -2.20 -14.37 18.32
N ASP A 93 -3.31 -14.68 19.00
CA ASP A 93 -4.05 -13.74 19.85
C ASP A 93 -4.43 -12.43 19.14
N ASN A 94 -4.95 -12.51 17.93
CA ASN A 94 -5.38 -11.38 17.09
C ASN A 94 -4.25 -10.43 16.63
N HIS A 95 -3.01 -10.89 16.61
CA HIS A 95 -1.89 -10.15 16.01
C HIS A 95 -0.81 -11.09 15.47
N PHE A 96 0.02 -10.55 14.58
CA PHE A 96 1.21 -11.23 14.10
C PHE A 96 2.35 -11.02 15.09
N LYS A 97 2.97 -12.10 15.56
CA LYS A 97 4.11 -12.08 16.48
C LYS A 97 5.39 -12.43 15.75
N GLY A 98 6.38 -11.57 15.90
CA GLY A 98 7.74 -11.74 15.40
C GLY A 98 8.74 -12.02 16.50
N LEU A 99 10.01 -11.78 16.19
CA LEU A 99 11.13 -11.96 17.08
C LEU A 99 11.19 -10.83 18.12
N ASP A 100 11.71 -11.11 19.31
CA ASP A 100 12.06 -10.14 20.37
C ASP A 100 10.95 -9.15 20.76
N GLY A 101 9.70 -9.64 20.81
CA GLY A 101 8.56 -8.83 21.21
C GLY A 101 7.92 -8.02 20.07
N GLY A 102 8.50 -8.09 18.86
CA GLY A 102 7.91 -7.45 17.69
C GLY A 102 6.52 -8.00 17.39
N ASN A 103 5.58 -7.12 17.04
CA ASN A 103 4.23 -7.52 16.67
C ASN A 103 3.57 -6.52 15.70
N ILE A 104 2.60 -7.02 14.95
CA ILE A 104 1.75 -6.21 14.07
C ILE A 104 0.30 -6.57 14.38
N ASN A 105 -0.51 -5.55 14.66
CA ASN A 105 -1.94 -5.68 14.89
C ASN A 105 -2.72 -4.66 14.04
N GLU A 106 -4.04 -4.63 14.17
CA GLU A 106 -4.91 -3.74 13.38
C GLU A 106 -4.64 -2.23 13.56
N HIS A 107 -3.84 -1.85 14.55
CA HIS A 107 -3.56 -0.45 14.87
C HIS A 107 -2.09 -0.10 14.70
N PHE A 108 -1.16 -0.98 15.09
CA PHE A 108 0.24 -0.65 15.26
C PHE A 108 1.17 -1.69 14.63
N ILE A 109 2.30 -1.17 14.13
CA ILE A 109 3.50 -1.93 13.81
C ILE A 109 4.48 -1.67 14.94
N VAL A 110 4.78 -2.70 15.73
CA VAL A 110 5.70 -2.63 16.86
C VAL A 110 6.96 -3.44 16.51
N PRO A 111 8.12 -2.81 16.38
CA PRO A 111 9.38 -3.54 16.11
C PRO A 111 9.81 -4.37 17.33
N GLY A 112 10.53 -5.45 17.09
CA GLY A 112 11.28 -6.15 18.12
C GLY A 112 12.55 -5.39 18.52
N TYR A 113 13.24 -5.82 19.58
CA TYR A 113 14.44 -5.15 20.11
C TYR A 113 15.56 -5.01 19.05
N ASP A 114 15.81 -6.07 18.30
CA ASP A 114 16.84 -6.10 17.25
C ASP A 114 16.26 -6.57 15.90
N ALA A 115 14.94 -6.51 15.75
CA ALA A 115 14.24 -7.03 14.60
C ALA A 115 13.15 -6.05 14.11
N PRO A 116 13.40 -5.31 13.02
CA PRO A 116 12.36 -4.48 12.41
C PRO A 116 11.09 -5.28 12.12
N ALA A 117 9.93 -4.71 12.42
CA ALA A 117 8.65 -5.25 12.01
C ALA A 117 8.28 -4.71 10.62
N VAL A 118 7.72 -5.55 9.77
CA VAL A 118 7.54 -5.23 8.35
C VAL A 118 6.17 -5.67 7.85
N ILE A 119 5.43 -4.76 7.26
CA ILE A 119 4.29 -5.09 6.39
C ILE A 119 4.79 -5.05 4.96
N GLY A 120 4.79 -6.20 4.28
CA GLY A 120 5.12 -6.33 2.86
C GLY A 120 3.86 -6.51 2.02
N TRP A 121 3.87 -5.99 0.81
CA TRP A 121 2.85 -6.27 -0.17
C TRP A 121 3.47 -6.66 -1.50
N GLU A 122 3.11 -7.84 -2.00
CA GLU A 122 3.51 -8.36 -3.30
C GLU A 122 2.51 -7.93 -4.37
N ALA A 123 2.98 -7.27 -5.40
CA ALA A 123 2.15 -6.82 -6.50
C ALA A 123 1.58 -8.00 -7.30
N PRO A 124 0.25 -8.22 -7.30
CA PRO A 124 -0.35 -9.32 -8.06
C PRO A 124 -0.39 -9.05 -9.58
N TYR A 125 -0.21 -7.80 -9.99
CA TYR A 125 -0.27 -7.38 -11.39
C TYR A 125 0.81 -6.35 -11.69
N THR A 126 1.26 -6.30 -12.97
CA THR A 126 2.00 -5.17 -13.51
C THR A 126 1.05 -4.00 -13.73
N GLY A 127 1.48 -2.77 -13.41
CA GLY A 127 0.64 -1.59 -13.60
C GLY A 127 1.11 -0.38 -12.81
N THR A 128 0.22 0.57 -12.63
CA THR A 128 0.47 1.81 -11.91
C THR A 128 -0.33 1.86 -10.63
N VAL A 129 0.30 2.24 -9.53
CA VAL A 129 -0.34 2.35 -8.21
C VAL A 129 -0.17 3.72 -7.59
N THR A 130 -1.08 4.03 -6.68
CA THR A 130 -0.96 5.11 -5.70
C THR A 130 -0.84 4.52 -4.32
N LEU A 131 0.14 5.00 -3.54
CA LEU A 131 0.38 4.60 -2.16
C LEU A 131 -0.01 5.73 -1.21
N THR A 132 -0.78 5.39 -0.19
CA THR A 132 -1.17 6.31 0.89
C THR A 132 -1.21 5.56 2.22
N ALA A 133 -1.43 6.28 3.32
CA ALA A 133 -1.87 5.68 4.58
C ALA A 133 -3.37 5.87 4.75
N GLN A 134 -4.04 4.97 5.47
CA GLN A 134 -5.41 5.21 5.94
C GLN A 134 -5.41 6.50 6.77
N ASP A 135 -6.46 7.32 6.63
CA ASP A 135 -6.58 8.64 7.27
C ASP A 135 -5.41 9.59 6.96
N ASN A 136 -4.62 9.26 5.93
CA ASN A 136 -3.43 10.01 5.48
C ASN A 136 -2.45 10.33 6.63
N THR A 137 -2.26 9.37 7.55
CA THR A 137 -1.50 9.62 8.77
C THR A 137 -0.61 8.44 9.15
N VAL A 138 0.65 8.74 9.49
CA VAL A 138 1.62 7.86 10.13
C VAL A 138 2.08 8.55 11.40
N TYR A 139 1.95 7.92 12.55
CA TYR A 139 2.31 8.53 13.83
C TYR A 139 2.79 7.51 14.85
N ARG A 140 3.57 7.99 15.83
CA ARG A 140 4.03 7.20 16.96
C ARG A 140 2.94 7.10 18.03
N ASP A 141 2.76 5.91 18.59
CA ASP A 141 1.88 5.67 19.73
C ASP A 141 2.58 6.06 21.04
N GLY A 142 1.93 6.93 21.80
CA GLY A 142 2.19 7.23 23.19
C GLY A 142 3.54 7.87 23.58
N PRO A 143 3.60 8.43 24.77
CA PRO A 143 4.86 8.87 25.37
C PRO A 143 5.54 7.68 26.03
N TYR A 144 6.62 7.19 25.44
CA TYR A 144 7.53 6.30 26.13
C TYR A 144 8.66 7.13 26.76
N PRO A 145 8.93 6.93 28.08
CA PRO A 145 9.74 7.89 28.86
C PRO A 145 11.25 7.89 28.56
N THR A 146 11.72 7.10 27.65
CA THR A 146 13.14 6.84 27.48
C THR A 146 13.65 7.14 26.07
N GLY A 147 13.62 8.39 25.64
CA GLY A 147 14.47 8.94 24.58
C GLY A 147 14.68 8.14 23.28
N GLU A 148 13.68 7.34 22.88
CA GLU A 148 13.86 6.32 21.86
C GLU A 148 13.28 6.76 20.53
N ASP A 149 14.09 6.64 19.50
CA ASP A 149 13.67 6.90 18.13
C ASP A 149 13.09 5.64 17.52
N VAL A 150 11.96 5.78 16.82
CA VAL A 150 11.41 4.75 15.95
C VAL A 150 11.54 5.24 14.52
N ILE A 151 12.04 4.37 13.65
CA ILE A 151 12.26 4.71 12.25
C ILE A 151 11.26 3.95 11.39
N ALA A 152 10.43 4.68 10.66
CA ALA A 152 9.54 4.10 9.67
C ALA A 152 10.07 4.38 8.26
N THR A 153 10.12 3.36 7.40
CA THR A 153 10.67 3.46 6.04
C THR A 153 9.81 2.70 5.05
N MET A 154 9.47 3.32 3.91
CA MET A 154 8.79 2.65 2.81
C MET A 154 9.73 2.40 1.65
N LYS A 155 9.68 1.19 1.07
CA LYS A 155 10.57 0.76 -0.01
C LYS A 155 9.79 0.05 -1.11
N LEU A 156 10.24 0.22 -2.34
CA LEU A 156 9.94 -0.69 -3.44
C LEU A 156 11.14 -1.62 -3.62
N ASN A 157 10.95 -2.92 -3.41
CA ASN A 157 12.03 -3.89 -3.34
C ASN A 157 13.10 -3.47 -2.31
N ASN A 158 14.26 -2.99 -2.75
CA ASN A 158 15.33 -2.54 -1.86
C ASN A 158 15.53 -1.02 -1.85
N GLU A 159 14.78 -0.28 -2.65
CA GLU A 159 14.96 1.17 -2.83
C GLU A 159 13.95 1.95 -1.98
N ILE A 160 14.43 2.96 -1.23
CA ILE A 160 13.55 3.86 -0.48
C ILE A 160 12.74 4.69 -1.47
N LEU A 161 11.43 4.73 -1.29
CA LEU A 161 10.54 5.51 -2.12
C LEU A 161 10.63 7.00 -1.78
N THR A 162 10.32 7.82 -2.78
CA THR A 162 10.18 9.26 -2.64
C THR A 162 8.71 9.63 -2.86
N ASP A 163 8.15 10.49 -2.02
CA ASP A 163 6.78 10.97 -2.15
C ASP A 163 6.65 12.03 -3.26
N ASP A 164 5.41 12.43 -3.57
CA ASP A 164 5.10 13.40 -4.61
C ASP A 164 5.69 14.80 -4.34
N ASN A 165 6.17 15.06 -3.11
CA ASN A 165 6.85 16.32 -2.74
C ASN A 165 8.38 16.21 -2.89
N GLY A 166 8.90 15.08 -3.36
CA GLY A 166 10.33 14.83 -3.51
C GLY A 166 11.03 14.48 -2.19
N LYS A 167 10.29 14.07 -1.15
CA LYS A 167 10.84 13.68 0.15
C LYS A 167 10.93 12.17 0.24
N GLU A 168 12.07 11.65 0.73
CA GLU A 168 12.17 10.23 1.07
C GLU A 168 11.11 9.82 2.09
N THR A 169 10.49 8.67 1.86
CA THR A 169 9.51 8.07 2.76
C THR A 169 10.20 7.32 3.90
N ARG A 170 11.06 8.07 4.60
CA ARG A 170 11.77 7.64 5.79
C ARG A 170 11.61 8.70 6.88
N TRP A 171 11.02 8.31 8.00
CA TRP A 171 10.71 9.21 9.11
C TRP A 171 11.33 8.69 10.39
N VAL A 172 11.87 9.61 11.19
CA VAL A 172 12.35 9.35 12.54
C VAL A 172 11.35 9.97 13.51
N PHE A 173 10.75 9.14 14.35
CA PHE A 173 9.84 9.55 15.40
C PHE A 173 10.57 9.48 16.74
N ASP A 174 11.01 10.61 17.21
CA ASP A 174 11.68 10.73 18.52
C ASP A 174 10.64 10.76 19.67
N ASN A 175 11.10 10.87 20.89
CA ASN A 175 10.26 10.89 22.09
C ASN A 175 9.34 12.12 22.21
N THR A 176 9.47 13.12 21.35
CA THR A 176 8.59 14.30 21.28
C THR A 176 7.44 14.11 20.29
N CYS A 177 7.52 13.08 19.42
CA CYS A 177 6.55 12.77 18.39
C CYS A 177 5.39 11.91 18.95
N TYR A 178 4.56 12.46 19.82
CA TYR A 178 3.38 11.75 20.35
C TYR A 178 2.16 12.71 20.45
N ASN A 179 0.98 12.16 20.69
CA ASN A 179 -0.29 12.92 20.78
C ASN A 179 -0.56 13.85 19.59
N GLY A 180 -0.21 13.40 18.39
CA GLY A 180 -0.44 14.16 17.16
C GLY A 180 0.67 15.16 16.81
N SER A 181 1.71 15.31 17.65
CA SER A 181 2.93 16.02 17.24
C SER A 181 3.81 15.09 16.40
N GLY A 182 4.43 15.63 15.37
CA GLY A 182 5.33 14.85 14.48
C GLY A 182 4.63 13.87 13.54
N ASN A 183 3.29 13.90 13.43
CA ASN A 183 2.56 13.09 12.46
C ASN A 183 3.12 13.32 11.06
N GLN A 184 3.27 12.24 10.32
CA GLN A 184 3.70 12.25 8.93
C GLN A 184 2.54 11.87 8.03
N SER A 185 2.59 12.34 6.80
CA SER A 185 1.70 11.92 5.72
C SER A 185 2.52 11.76 4.45
N TYR A 186 2.05 10.92 3.56
CA TYR A 186 2.68 10.74 2.26
C TYR A 186 1.65 10.40 1.20
N THR A 187 1.98 10.73 -0.03
CA THR A 187 1.32 10.21 -1.22
C THR A 187 2.41 9.93 -2.25
N VAL A 188 2.38 8.75 -2.83
CA VAL A 188 3.21 8.39 -3.97
C VAL A 188 2.25 8.02 -5.09
N THR A 189 2.16 8.88 -6.10
CA THR A 189 1.29 8.65 -7.27
C THR A 189 2.09 8.16 -8.46
N ASN A 190 1.39 7.55 -9.40
CA ASN A 190 1.97 7.09 -10.67
C ASN A 190 3.20 6.19 -10.51
N LEU A 191 3.27 5.43 -9.42
CA LEU A 191 4.33 4.46 -9.22
C LEU A 191 4.08 3.25 -10.12
N HIS A 192 4.95 3.05 -11.11
CA HIS A 192 4.93 1.84 -11.93
C HIS A 192 5.53 0.68 -11.14
N ILE A 193 4.84 -0.46 -11.13
CA ILE A 193 5.28 -1.70 -10.49
C ILE A 193 5.08 -2.88 -11.42
N ASN A 194 5.93 -3.88 -11.29
CA ASN A 194 5.77 -5.15 -11.99
C ASN A 194 5.14 -6.18 -11.08
N LYS A 195 4.43 -7.14 -11.64
CA LYS A 195 3.96 -8.31 -10.90
C LYS A 195 5.12 -9.00 -10.16
N GLY A 196 4.94 -9.24 -8.88
CA GLY A 196 5.96 -9.80 -7.97
C GLY A 196 6.87 -8.76 -7.31
N ASP A 197 6.79 -7.49 -7.67
CA ASP A 197 7.47 -6.43 -6.92
C ASP A 197 6.92 -6.34 -5.50
N MET A 198 7.80 -6.03 -4.55
CA MET A 198 7.47 -5.93 -3.12
C MET A 198 7.51 -4.48 -2.64
N ILE A 199 6.43 -4.02 -2.03
CA ILE A 199 6.41 -2.77 -1.27
C ILE A 199 6.51 -3.11 0.20
N TYR A 200 7.54 -2.59 0.87
CA TYR A 200 7.80 -2.82 2.29
C TYR A 200 7.54 -1.56 3.11
N HIS A 201 6.83 -1.73 4.21
CA HIS A 201 6.62 -0.75 5.27
C HIS A 201 7.37 -1.26 6.50
N GLU A 202 8.63 -0.84 6.65
CA GLU A 202 9.53 -1.28 7.71
C GLU A 202 9.45 -0.31 8.89
N VAL A 203 9.35 -0.84 10.11
CA VAL A 203 9.44 -0.09 11.36
C VAL A 203 10.56 -0.69 12.21
N ASP A 204 11.56 0.13 12.50
CA ASP A 204 12.75 -0.21 13.26
C ASP A 204 12.78 0.60 14.57
N CYS A 205 13.24 -0.01 15.66
CA CYS A 205 13.39 0.66 16.95
C CYS A 205 14.67 1.53 17.05
N GLY A 206 15.45 1.66 15.98
CA GLY A 206 16.67 2.46 15.99
C GLY A 206 17.72 1.90 16.95
N THR A 207 18.28 2.78 17.82
CA THR A 207 19.33 2.40 18.77
C THR A 207 18.79 2.01 20.15
N ASN A 208 17.50 2.06 20.36
CA ASN A 208 16.88 1.90 21.67
C ASN A 208 15.77 0.85 21.69
N ASN A 209 15.81 0.00 22.69
CA ASN A 209 15.16 -1.31 22.75
C ASN A 209 13.79 -1.31 23.43
N THR A 210 12.94 -0.31 23.36
CA THR A 210 11.61 -0.38 23.94
C THR A 210 10.54 -0.16 22.88
N GLY A 211 9.72 -1.13 22.68
CA GLY A 211 8.75 -1.30 21.64
C GLY A 211 7.70 -0.20 21.42
N ALA A 212 8.16 1.01 21.08
CA ALA A 212 7.24 2.04 20.62
C ALA A 212 6.63 1.63 19.27
N GLY A 213 5.30 1.59 19.20
CA GLY A 213 4.57 1.26 17.98
C GLY A 213 4.37 2.47 17.08
N ILE A 214 4.29 2.20 15.80
CA ILE A 214 3.87 3.18 14.79
C ILE A 214 2.47 2.79 14.31
N TYR A 215 1.54 3.72 14.39
CA TYR A 215 0.27 3.64 13.67
C TYR A 215 0.54 3.90 12.19
N TRP A 216 0.45 2.86 11.41
CA TRP A 216 0.64 2.92 9.97
C TRP A 216 -0.22 1.87 9.29
N LYS A 217 -1.27 2.30 8.64
CA LYS A 217 -2.17 1.44 7.87
C LYS A 217 -1.95 1.71 6.38
N PRO A 218 -1.11 0.94 5.71
CA PRO A 218 -0.84 1.13 4.29
C PRO A 218 -2.07 0.88 3.44
N VAL A 219 -2.24 1.70 2.43
CA VAL A 219 -3.28 1.58 1.41
C VAL A 219 -2.64 1.68 0.03
N ILE A 220 -2.88 0.68 -0.80
CA ILE A 220 -2.39 0.62 -2.17
C ILE A 220 -3.59 0.62 -3.11
N THR A 221 -3.58 1.49 -4.10
CA THR A 221 -4.65 1.60 -5.07
C THR A 221 -4.08 1.50 -6.47
N TYR A 222 -4.46 0.46 -7.22
CA TYR A 222 -4.17 0.40 -8.64
C TYR A 222 -4.97 1.49 -9.35
N THR A 223 -4.28 2.33 -10.11
CA THR A 223 -4.87 3.30 -11.03
C THR A 223 -4.89 2.77 -12.46
N GLU A 224 -3.99 1.85 -12.77
CA GLU A 224 -3.89 1.18 -14.06
C GLU A 224 -3.33 -0.24 -13.87
N ILE A 225 -3.90 -1.23 -14.55
CA ILE A 225 -3.39 -2.60 -14.61
C ILE A 225 -3.09 -2.92 -16.06
N GLU A 226 -1.87 -3.36 -16.33
CA GLU A 226 -1.48 -3.88 -17.63
C GLU A 226 -1.99 -5.31 -17.76
N GLN A 227 -2.82 -5.58 -18.78
CA GLN A 227 -3.24 -6.95 -19.06
C GLN A 227 -2.10 -7.66 -19.77
N GLU A 228 -1.59 -8.72 -19.17
CA GLU A 228 -0.81 -9.70 -19.92
C GLU A 228 -1.79 -10.45 -20.84
N PHE A 229 -1.69 -10.23 -22.14
CA PHE A 229 -2.34 -11.11 -23.09
C PHE A 229 -1.55 -12.45 -23.07
N ASP A 230 -2.16 -13.46 -22.49
CA ASP A 230 -1.68 -14.84 -22.66
C ASP A 230 -1.93 -15.21 -24.14
N PRO A 231 -0.90 -15.51 -24.95
CA PRO A 231 -1.02 -15.72 -26.40
C PRO A 231 -1.73 -17.02 -26.77
#